data_1ba5d1cdc484e1729e6ef2d30310df7c
#
_entry.id   1ba5d1cdc484e1729e6ef2d30310df7c
#
_cell.length_a   1.000
_cell.length_b   1.000
_cell.length_c   1.000
_cell.angle_alpha   90.00
_cell.angle_beta   90.00
_cell.angle_gamma   90.00
#
_symmetry.space_group_name_H-M   'P 1'
#
loop_
_entity.id
_entity.type
_entity.pdbx_description
1 polymer ?
#
loop_
_entity_poly.entity_id
_entity_poly.type
_entity_poly.pdbx_seq_one_letter_code
_entity_poly.pdbx_strand_id
1 'polypeptide(L)'
;RLVFEHMVPKNIYLKPLAKQALEDSLTYTDIYHVLMKYYYTCTVTLEEDQHLPSTNMQDGWDGQNPFYRYQLAGIDFIENPKSYS
;
A
#
# COMPACT_ATOMS: atom_id res chain seq x y z
N ARG A 1 2.40 -6.64 20.65
CA ARG A 1 3.45 -6.49 19.66
C ARG A 1 2.99 -5.57 18.53
N LEU A 2 3.85 -4.68 18.08
CA LEU A 2 3.56 -3.77 16.99
C LEU A 2 4.19 -4.27 15.69
N VAL A 3 3.50 -4.03 14.58
CA VAL A 3 3.93 -4.44 13.24
C VAL A 3 3.92 -3.22 12.33
N PHE A 4 4.97 -3.08 11.53
CA PHE A 4 5.06 -2.07 10.48
C PHE A 4 4.36 -2.62 9.24
N GLU A 5 3.36 -1.92 8.74
CA GLU A 5 2.48 -2.42 7.69
C GLU A 5 2.38 -1.44 6.51
N HIS A 6 2.36 -1.98 5.30
CA HIS A 6 2.03 -1.22 4.10
C HIS A 6 0.51 -1.15 3.95
N MET A 7 -0.04 0.06 3.88
CA MET A 7 -1.50 0.24 3.86
C MET A 7 -2.13 -0.27 2.56
N VAL A 8 -1.43 -0.13 1.43
CA VAL A 8 -1.78 -0.81 0.19
C VAL A 8 -0.77 -1.92 -0.04
N PRO A 9 -1.20 -3.18 -0.26
CA PRO A 9 -0.24 -4.27 -0.52
C PRO A 9 0.66 -3.92 -1.70
N LYS A 10 1.97 -4.14 -1.54
CA LYS A 10 2.96 -3.74 -2.55
C LYS A 10 2.70 -4.35 -3.92
N ASN A 11 2.20 -5.57 -3.99
CA ASN A 11 1.94 -6.22 -5.27
C ASN A 11 0.88 -5.50 -6.10
N ILE A 12 -0.01 -4.72 -5.48
CA ILE A 12 -1.03 -3.96 -6.19
C ILE A 12 -0.40 -2.94 -7.14
N TYR A 13 0.66 -2.25 -6.70
CA TYR A 13 1.29 -1.20 -7.51
C TYR A 13 2.64 -1.59 -8.09
N LEU A 14 3.29 -2.64 -7.59
CA LEU A 14 4.56 -3.10 -8.15
C LEU A 14 4.39 -3.87 -9.46
N LYS A 15 3.28 -4.61 -9.62
CA LYS A 15 3.04 -5.36 -10.86
C LYS A 15 2.96 -4.48 -12.09
N PRO A 16 2.20 -3.37 -12.10
CA PRO A 16 2.21 -2.45 -13.26
C PRO A 16 3.59 -1.85 -13.54
N LEU A 17 4.36 -1.52 -12.49
CA LEU A 17 5.71 -1.01 -12.66
C LEU A 17 6.64 -2.04 -13.27
N ALA A 18 6.55 -3.30 -12.83
CA ALA A 18 7.34 -4.38 -13.39
C ALA A 18 7.01 -4.60 -14.87
N LYS A 19 5.74 -4.50 -15.24
CA LYS A 19 5.31 -4.59 -16.64
C LYS A 19 5.92 -3.47 -17.48
N GLN A 20 5.88 -2.24 -16.99
CA GLN A 20 6.51 -1.10 -17.69
C GLN A 20 8.01 -1.28 -17.84
N ALA A 21 8.69 -1.83 -16.84
CA ALA A 21 10.12 -2.11 -16.91
C ALA A 21 10.44 -3.13 -18.01
N LEU A 22 9.61 -4.18 -18.13
CA LEU A 22 9.77 -5.17 -19.20
C LEU A 22 9.54 -4.58 -20.60
N GLU A 23 8.71 -3.54 -20.70
CA GLU A 23 8.41 -2.86 -21.98
C GLU A 23 9.37 -1.69 -22.26
N ASP A 24 10.38 -1.50 -21.44
CA ASP A 24 11.33 -0.37 -21.51
C ASP A 24 10.64 1.00 -21.46
N SER A 25 9.47 1.07 -20.83
CA SER A 25 8.69 2.31 -20.75
C SER A 25 8.70 2.94 -19.36
N LEU A 26 9.40 2.33 -18.39
CA LEU A 26 9.42 2.80 -17.01
C LEU A 26 10.36 4.00 -16.86
N THR A 27 9.85 5.08 -16.25
CA THR A 27 10.64 6.28 -15.95
C THR A 27 10.62 6.55 -14.43
N TYR A 28 11.55 7.40 -13.98
CA TYR A 28 11.56 7.84 -12.58
C TYR A 28 10.28 8.56 -12.21
N THR A 29 9.70 9.32 -13.15
CA THR A 29 8.45 10.02 -12.94
C THR A 29 7.31 9.04 -12.66
N ASP A 30 7.26 7.93 -13.40
CA ASP A 30 6.25 6.88 -13.20
C ASP A 30 6.38 6.27 -11.81
N ILE A 31 7.59 5.94 -11.39
CA ILE A 31 7.86 5.39 -10.06
C ILE A 31 7.42 6.38 -8.97
N TYR A 32 7.80 7.64 -9.13
CA TYR A 32 7.46 8.68 -8.17
C TYR A 32 5.95 8.84 -8.02
N HIS A 33 5.22 8.91 -9.13
CA HIS A 33 3.76 9.07 -9.10
C HIS A 33 3.07 7.89 -8.42
N VAL A 34 3.52 6.67 -8.67
CA VAL A 34 2.96 5.47 -8.04
C VAL A 34 3.22 5.49 -6.53
N LEU A 35 4.44 5.82 -6.12
CA LEU A 35 4.76 5.90 -4.69
C LEU A 35 3.99 7.00 -3.99
N MET A 36 3.81 8.16 -4.63
CA MET A 36 3.02 9.25 -4.05
C MET A 36 1.57 8.82 -3.85
N LYS A 37 1.05 7.97 -4.74
CA LYS A 37 -0.35 7.54 -4.70
C LYS A 37 -0.60 6.40 -3.70
N TYR A 38 0.33 5.43 -3.61
CA TYR A 38 0.06 4.17 -2.91
C TYR A 38 0.99 3.88 -1.74
N TYR A 39 2.14 4.53 -1.67
CA TYR A 39 3.12 4.20 -0.63
C TYR A 39 2.76 4.90 0.68
N TYR A 40 1.92 4.24 1.45
CA TYR A 40 1.57 4.64 2.81
C TYR A 40 1.88 3.50 3.75
N THR A 41 2.49 3.80 4.89
CA THR A 41 2.81 2.83 5.91
C THR A 41 2.24 3.27 7.25
N CYS A 42 2.00 2.30 8.11
CA CYS A 42 1.47 2.57 9.44
C CYS A 42 1.97 1.51 10.41
N THR A 43 1.73 1.75 11.68
CA THR A 43 2.03 0.80 12.76
C THR A 43 0.72 0.32 13.36
N VAL A 44 0.54 -0.98 13.43
CA VAL A 44 -0.64 -1.63 14.03
C VAL A 44 -0.17 -2.76 14.95
N THR A 45 -1.07 -3.30 15.75
CA THR A 45 -0.74 -4.48 16.54
C THR A 45 -0.68 -5.70 15.65
N LEU A 46 0.05 -6.73 16.08
CA LEU A 46 0.10 -7.99 15.35
C LEU A 46 -1.29 -8.61 15.19
N GLU A 47 -2.12 -8.50 16.19
CA GLU A 47 -3.50 -9.01 16.15
C GLU A 47 -4.32 -8.28 15.09
N GLU A 48 -4.20 -6.97 15.01
CA GLU A 48 -4.87 -6.17 13.98
C GLU A 48 -4.38 -6.53 12.58
N ASP A 49 -3.06 -6.70 12.42
CA ASP A 49 -2.46 -7.07 11.15
C ASP A 49 -3.00 -8.41 10.62
N GLN A 50 -3.26 -9.35 11.51
CA GLN A 50 -3.80 -10.67 11.14
C GLN A 50 -5.22 -10.59 10.57
N HIS A 51 -5.94 -9.51 10.81
CA HIS A 51 -7.29 -9.30 10.27
C HIS A 51 -7.29 -8.61 8.90
N LEU A 52 -6.13 -8.23 8.40
CA LEU A 52 -6.01 -7.54 7.10
C LEU A 52 -5.62 -8.51 5.99
N PRO A 53 -6.20 -8.36 4.78
CA PRO A 53 -5.68 -9.10 3.62
C PRO A 53 -4.23 -8.71 3.36
N SER A 54 -3.38 -9.69 3.11
CA SER A 54 -1.95 -9.44 2.95
C SER A 54 -1.53 -9.09 1.52
N THR A 55 -2.33 -9.46 0.53
CA THR A 55 -1.95 -9.34 -0.88
C THR A 55 -2.94 -8.55 -1.73
N ASN A 56 -4.14 -8.33 -1.25
CA ASN A 56 -5.21 -7.70 -2.04
C ASN A 56 -5.92 -6.63 -1.23
N MET A 57 -6.56 -5.70 -1.95
CA MET A 57 -7.56 -4.82 -1.38
C MET A 57 -8.91 -5.52 -1.45
N GLN A 58 -9.80 -5.23 -0.49
CA GLN A 58 -11.14 -5.79 -0.48
C GLN A 58 -11.97 -5.27 -1.66
N ASP A 59 -13.03 -6.01 -2.01
CA ASP A 59 -13.98 -5.61 -3.04
C ASP A 59 -14.60 -4.25 -2.69
N GLY A 60 -14.85 -3.45 -3.71
CA GLY A 60 -15.40 -2.11 -3.56
C GLY A 60 -14.33 -1.01 -3.44
N TRP A 61 -13.05 -1.38 -3.45
CA TRP A 61 -11.97 -0.39 -3.41
C TRP A 61 -11.98 0.47 -4.68
N ASP A 62 -11.86 1.79 -4.51
CA ASP A 62 -11.90 2.75 -5.61
C ASP A 62 -10.58 2.87 -6.39
N GLY A 63 -9.56 2.12 -5.99
CA GLY A 63 -8.24 2.18 -6.62
C GLY A 63 -7.36 3.32 -6.12
N GLN A 64 -7.82 4.11 -5.17
CA GLN A 64 -7.11 5.31 -4.71
C GLN A 64 -6.93 5.41 -3.20
N ASN A 65 -7.95 5.07 -2.41
CA ASN A 65 -7.92 5.23 -0.97
C ASN A 65 -6.94 4.25 -0.31
N PRO A 66 -5.78 4.70 0.20
CA PRO A 66 -4.81 3.80 0.83
C PRO A 66 -5.29 3.25 2.17
N PHE A 67 -6.29 3.87 2.79
CA PHE A 67 -6.77 3.50 4.12
C PHE A 67 -7.93 2.51 4.09
N TYR A 68 -8.33 2.04 2.91
CA TYR A 68 -9.55 1.27 2.72
C TYR A 68 -9.61 0.00 3.56
N ARG A 69 -8.53 -0.80 3.59
CA ARG A 69 -8.48 -2.04 4.39
C ARG A 69 -8.71 -1.77 5.87
N TYR A 70 -8.13 -0.68 6.36
CA TYR A 70 -8.20 -0.30 7.77
C TYR A 70 -9.58 0.22 8.15
N GLN A 71 -10.20 0.97 7.25
CA GLN A 71 -11.57 1.47 7.45
C GLN A 71 -12.57 0.32 7.51
N LEU A 72 -12.44 -0.67 6.62
CA LEU A 72 -13.32 -1.84 6.62
C LEU A 72 -13.13 -2.71 7.86
N ALA A 73 -11.91 -2.84 8.33
CA ALA A 73 -11.60 -3.64 9.51
C ALA A 73 -11.91 -2.92 10.82
N GLY A 74 -12.20 -1.62 10.77
CA GLY A 74 -12.43 -0.82 11.98
C GLY A 74 -11.19 -0.63 12.82
N ILE A 75 -10.01 -0.62 12.20
CA ILE A 75 -8.73 -0.52 12.87
C ILE A 75 -8.26 0.93 12.92
N ASP A 76 -7.93 1.40 14.12
CA ASP A 76 -7.22 2.66 14.29
C ASP A 76 -5.73 2.41 14.03
N PHE A 77 -5.09 3.34 13.33
CA PHE A 77 -3.69 3.18 12.97
C PHE A 77 -2.93 4.49 13.16
N ILE A 78 -1.61 4.37 13.27
CA ILE A 78 -0.69 5.51 13.31
C ILE A 78 0.00 5.56 11.96
N GLU A 79 -0.30 6.59 11.16
CA GLU A 79 0.32 6.77 9.86
C GLU A 79 1.77 7.21 10.03
N ASN A 80 2.68 6.50 9.34
CA ASN A 80 4.10 6.84 9.35
C ASN A 80 4.40 7.88 8.27
N PRO A 81 5.37 8.78 8.49
CA PRO A 81 5.78 9.72 7.45
C PRO A 81 6.31 8.99 6.22
N LYS A 82 6.04 9.53 5.05
CA LYS A 82 6.58 9.00 3.81
C LYS A 82 8.08 9.27 3.73
N SER A 83 8.84 8.29 3.25
CA SER A 83 10.26 8.42 3.02
C SER A 83 10.63 7.73 1.71
N TYR A 84 11.35 8.44 0.86
CA TYR A 84 11.77 7.95 -0.46
C TYR A 84 13.30 7.87 -0.60
N SER A 85 13.99 8.08 0.49
CA SER A 85 15.45 8.00 0.49
C SER A 85 15.96 6.58 0.50
#